data_5b30a624cf9ab974a82ec862f3e699cb
#
_entry.id   5b30a624cf9ab974a82ec862f3e699cb
#
_cell.length_a   1.000
_cell.length_b   1.000
_cell.length_c   1.000
_cell.angle_alpha   90.00
_cell.angle_beta   90.00
_cell.angle_gamma   90.00
#
_symmetry.space_group_name_H-M   'P 1'
#
loop_
_entity.id
_entity.type
_entity.pdbx_description
1 polymer ?
#
loop_
_entity_poly.entity_id
_entity_poly.type
_entity_poly.pdbx_seq_one_letter_code
_entity_poly.pdbx_strand_id
1 'polypeptide(L)'
;MTGSAADAGAAPIGQASYAVPSGAVFVSPDGSDTATGTQADPLRTLGKALSEAPSGGTIVLRAGSYHESVQDNTKPVTVQNYPGEAVWLDGSSVVTGWTQHGSTWIHTGWTAQFNSVPSYTGTVSTAPGWSFINSAHPMAANPDQMWLDGSPLVQVGSAADVGPGEFFADYADDELVIGNNPASHELRASDLGVALTSYAPNVTIRGIGIRRYATAVNQFGALRLLGKSDAVSNVISTENATTGVMLGAVDETVDHVTVTANGMLGLTGTYVDGLVVDGLLAEGNNTEGFNLSPVSGGMKIARTRGVTVENSQFVDNTGPGAWFDESVYNATVVGNVMADNVGHGMSYEISSTALIADNVVENNGGDGFKINDSDHVRIWNNTITGNGRDMEIVEDLRRGANLSDPGHNPHVAQPDPTEPWIIQNDSVMNNVFSPAANTYQLYVNDYSKQYTADQLDLDVDGNQFVRGTSTPMIVWGQGAANPKLFTTAAAFVSGTGQGSANVDVSAGQTQASGPEGVALPADIAQLLGQPAGTQHVGAF
;
A
#
# COMPACT_ATOMS: atom_id res chain seq x y z
N MET A 1 -9.20 -19.73 6.89
CA MET A 1 -8.13 -18.76 7.22
C MET A 1 -7.66 -19.04 8.63
N THR A 2 -6.35 -18.97 8.89
CA THR A 2 -5.77 -19.20 10.22
C THR A 2 -5.23 -17.92 10.86
N GLY A 3 -5.23 -16.80 10.12
CA GLY A 3 -4.82 -15.48 10.55
C GLY A 3 -5.99 -14.55 10.86
N SER A 4 -5.67 -13.40 11.38
CA SER A 4 -6.61 -12.31 11.67
C SER A 4 -5.90 -10.99 11.37
N ALA A 5 -6.60 -9.99 10.82
CA ALA A 5 -6.04 -8.66 10.64
C ALA A 5 -5.50 -8.04 11.95
N ALA A 6 -5.99 -8.48 13.11
CA ALA A 6 -5.46 -8.05 14.40
C ALA A 6 -4.00 -8.46 14.65
N ASP A 7 -3.51 -9.47 13.92
CA ASP A 7 -2.14 -9.97 14.00
C ASP A 7 -1.25 -9.41 12.88
N ALA A 8 -1.75 -8.47 12.05
CA ALA A 8 -1.00 -7.89 10.95
C ALA A 8 0.26 -7.17 11.40
N GLY A 9 1.25 -7.17 10.51
CA GLY A 9 2.55 -6.54 10.73
C GLY A 9 3.65 -7.49 11.17
N ALA A 10 4.86 -7.02 11.03
CA ALA A 10 6.05 -7.74 11.42
C ALA A 10 6.20 -7.81 12.95
N ALA A 11 6.77 -8.89 13.43
CA ALA A 11 7.26 -8.92 14.81
C ALA A 11 8.24 -7.74 15.04
N PRO A 12 8.27 -7.14 16.22
CA PRO A 12 9.24 -6.09 16.54
C PRO A 12 10.67 -6.53 16.21
N ILE A 13 11.48 -5.62 15.68
CA ILE A 13 12.87 -5.93 15.30
C ILE A 13 13.63 -6.53 16.49
N GLY A 14 14.28 -7.65 16.24
CA GLY A 14 14.98 -8.43 17.26
C GLY A 14 14.13 -9.49 17.94
N GLN A 15 12.86 -9.64 17.60
CA GLN A 15 12.01 -10.71 18.15
C GLN A 15 11.79 -11.88 17.18
N ALA A 16 11.97 -11.66 15.88
CA ALA A 16 11.90 -12.74 14.90
C ALA A 16 13.01 -13.78 15.13
N SER A 17 12.66 -15.07 15.05
CA SER A 17 13.57 -16.17 15.31
C SER A 17 13.45 -17.26 14.25
N TYR A 18 14.45 -17.36 13.42
CA TYR A 18 14.53 -18.36 12.36
C TYR A 18 15.68 -19.34 12.62
N ALA A 19 15.51 -20.61 12.29
CA ALA A 19 16.57 -21.58 12.38
C ALA A 19 17.79 -21.15 11.54
N VAL A 20 18.98 -21.31 12.08
CA VAL A 20 20.24 -21.08 11.37
C VAL A 20 20.70 -22.39 10.73
N PRO A 21 20.67 -22.52 9.40
CA PRO A 21 21.09 -23.76 8.75
C PRO A 21 22.63 -23.96 8.84
N SER A 22 23.05 -25.19 8.77
CA SER A 22 24.50 -25.52 8.65
C SER A 22 25.02 -24.93 7.33
N GLY A 23 26.21 -24.32 7.37
CA GLY A 23 26.81 -23.68 6.20
C GLY A 23 26.28 -22.28 5.88
N ALA A 24 25.50 -21.68 6.79
CA ALA A 24 25.13 -20.27 6.68
C ALA A 24 26.35 -19.35 6.67
N VAL A 25 26.29 -18.28 5.89
CA VAL A 25 27.29 -17.21 5.88
C VAL A 25 26.88 -16.14 6.90
N PHE A 26 27.78 -15.83 7.83
CA PHE A 26 27.50 -14.84 8.87
C PHE A 26 28.09 -13.47 8.53
N VAL A 27 27.32 -12.44 8.85
CA VAL A 27 27.72 -11.03 8.71
C VAL A 27 27.55 -10.31 10.05
N SER A 28 28.50 -9.48 10.41
CA SER A 28 28.45 -8.64 11.61
C SER A 28 29.04 -7.25 11.32
N PRO A 29 28.49 -6.14 11.85
CA PRO A 29 29.11 -4.83 11.71
C PRO A 29 30.57 -4.79 12.23
N ASP A 30 30.89 -5.64 13.20
CA ASP A 30 32.24 -5.80 13.77
C ASP A 30 33.10 -6.81 13.01
N GLY A 31 32.61 -7.41 11.92
CA GLY A 31 33.30 -8.42 11.11
C GLY A 31 34.33 -7.82 10.15
N SER A 32 34.85 -8.67 9.27
CA SER A 32 35.82 -8.30 8.24
C SER A 32 35.48 -8.97 6.91
N ASP A 33 35.53 -8.25 5.79
CA ASP A 33 35.31 -8.81 4.45
C ASP A 33 36.48 -9.70 3.95
N THR A 34 37.51 -9.85 4.76
CA THR A 34 38.58 -10.84 4.59
C THR A 34 38.42 -12.10 5.47
N ALA A 35 37.36 -12.11 6.31
CA ALA A 35 37.02 -13.23 7.17
C ALA A 35 36.43 -14.41 6.38
N THR A 36 36.25 -15.56 7.07
CA THR A 36 35.78 -16.80 6.45
C THR A 36 34.26 -16.91 6.34
N GLY A 37 33.50 -15.93 6.90
CA GLY A 37 32.04 -15.91 6.90
C GLY A 37 31.41 -16.94 7.85
N THR A 38 32.16 -17.49 8.78
CA THR A 38 31.63 -18.37 9.83
C THR A 38 31.06 -17.54 10.99
N GLN A 39 30.29 -18.19 11.88
CA GLN A 39 29.76 -17.51 13.07
C GLN A 39 30.85 -16.92 13.99
N ALA A 40 32.01 -17.59 14.07
CA ALA A 40 33.15 -17.15 14.89
C ALA A 40 34.04 -16.12 14.18
N ASP A 41 33.96 -16.03 12.85
CA ASP A 41 34.77 -15.16 11.99
C ASP A 41 33.88 -14.60 10.87
N PRO A 42 32.93 -13.68 11.20
CA PRO A 42 31.91 -13.20 10.28
C PRO A 42 32.46 -12.20 9.26
N LEU A 43 31.84 -12.14 8.09
CA LEU A 43 32.02 -11.06 7.14
C LEU A 43 31.51 -9.73 7.73
N ARG A 44 31.90 -8.62 7.14
CA ARG A 44 31.46 -7.32 7.59
C ARG A 44 30.22 -6.81 6.84
N THR A 45 30.15 -7.07 5.53
CA THR A 45 29.14 -6.48 4.66
C THR A 45 28.19 -7.53 4.08
N LEU A 46 26.92 -7.14 3.92
CA LEU A 46 25.92 -7.93 3.21
C LEU A 46 26.33 -8.12 1.74
N GLY A 47 26.85 -7.07 1.09
CA GLY A 47 27.33 -7.14 -0.29
C GLY A 47 28.41 -8.22 -0.48
N LYS A 48 29.38 -8.33 0.45
CA LYS A 48 30.39 -9.39 0.42
C LYS A 48 29.75 -10.76 0.64
N ALA A 49 28.85 -10.89 1.61
CA ALA A 49 28.16 -12.15 1.89
C ALA A 49 27.32 -12.63 0.68
N LEU A 50 26.63 -11.74 -0.02
CA LEU A 50 25.91 -12.05 -1.26
C LEU A 50 26.85 -12.57 -2.35
N SER A 51 28.07 -12.02 -2.43
CA SER A 51 29.07 -12.52 -3.38
C SER A 51 29.58 -13.91 -3.04
N GLU A 52 29.75 -14.24 -1.76
CA GLU A 52 30.36 -15.50 -1.26
C GLU A 52 29.33 -16.62 -1.04
N ALA A 53 28.11 -16.29 -0.68
CA ALA A 53 27.08 -17.28 -0.41
C ALA A 53 26.83 -18.17 -1.63
N PRO A 54 26.68 -19.49 -1.44
CA PRO A 54 26.26 -20.37 -2.52
C PRO A 54 24.83 -20.06 -2.94
N SER A 55 24.50 -20.38 -4.19
CA SER A 55 23.11 -20.28 -4.68
C SER A 55 22.18 -21.13 -3.80
N GLY A 56 21.10 -20.54 -3.31
CA GLY A 56 20.18 -21.12 -2.33
C GLY A 56 20.71 -21.09 -0.88
N GLY A 57 21.87 -20.45 -0.64
CA GLY A 57 22.45 -20.31 0.69
C GLY A 57 21.71 -19.33 1.58
N THR A 58 22.01 -19.39 2.88
CA THR A 58 21.47 -18.46 3.88
C THR A 58 22.56 -17.54 4.39
N ILE A 59 22.26 -16.25 4.40
CA ILE A 59 23.07 -15.20 5.01
C ILE A 59 22.39 -14.79 6.32
N VAL A 60 23.15 -14.81 7.41
CA VAL A 60 22.67 -14.52 8.75
C VAL A 60 23.34 -13.26 9.26
N LEU A 61 22.53 -12.20 9.43
CA LEU A 61 22.99 -10.92 9.94
C LEU A 61 22.94 -10.89 11.46
N ARG A 62 24.05 -10.50 12.09
CA ARG A 62 24.15 -10.29 13.54
C ARG A 62 23.61 -8.91 13.91
N ALA A 63 23.29 -8.72 15.18
CA ALA A 63 22.76 -7.45 15.67
C ALA A 63 23.57 -6.24 15.23
N GLY A 64 22.87 -5.18 14.82
CA GLY A 64 23.45 -3.89 14.46
C GLY A 64 22.81 -3.23 13.26
N SER A 65 23.41 -2.10 12.87
CA SER A 65 23.01 -1.29 11.72
C SER A 65 24.01 -1.47 10.59
N TYR A 66 23.52 -1.79 9.41
CA TYR A 66 24.33 -1.99 8.20
C TYR A 66 24.04 -0.83 7.25
N HIS A 67 25.04 -0.02 7.00
CA HIS A 67 24.98 1.11 6.08
C HIS A 67 25.44 0.67 4.70
N GLU A 68 24.54 0.08 3.93
CA GLU A 68 24.86 -0.54 2.65
C GLU A 68 23.76 -0.33 1.61
N SER A 69 24.17 -0.35 0.33
CA SER A 69 23.31 -0.39 -0.83
C SER A 69 23.78 -1.51 -1.76
N VAL A 70 22.95 -2.53 -1.97
CA VAL A 70 23.25 -3.65 -2.89
C VAL A 70 22.18 -3.67 -3.97
N GLN A 71 22.53 -3.39 -5.22
CA GLN A 71 21.54 -3.12 -6.26
C GLN A 71 21.48 -4.16 -7.40
N ASP A 72 22.24 -5.24 -7.33
CA ASP A 72 22.37 -6.17 -8.44
C ASP A 72 22.53 -7.65 -8.00
N ASN A 73 21.82 -8.04 -6.94
CA ASN A 73 21.82 -9.46 -6.55
C ASN A 73 21.18 -10.31 -7.65
N THR A 74 21.93 -11.31 -8.13
CA THR A 74 21.49 -12.26 -9.17
C THR A 74 21.50 -13.71 -8.70
N LYS A 75 21.67 -13.94 -7.38
CA LYS A 75 21.70 -15.28 -6.78
C LYS A 75 20.50 -15.50 -5.85
N PRO A 76 19.80 -16.65 -5.95
CA PRO A 76 18.84 -17.07 -4.95
C PRO A 76 19.52 -17.18 -3.59
N VAL A 77 19.02 -16.49 -2.59
CA VAL A 77 19.54 -16.51 -1.21
C VAL A 77 18.42 -16.24 -0.21
N THR A 78 18.63 -16.68 1.02
CA THR A 78 17.85 -16.20 2.17
C THR A 78 18.71 -15.22 2.98
N VAL A 79 18.21 -14.02 3.23
CA VAL A 79 18.81 -13.04 4.15
C VAL A 79 17.93 -12.96 5.38
N GLN A 80 18.51 -13.23 6.56
CA GLN A 80 17.76 -13.24 7.82
C GLN A 80 18.57 -12.68 8.98
N ASN A 81 17.88 -12.25 10.04
CA ASN A 81 18.52 -11.96 11.32
C ASN A 81 19.04 -13.25 11.99
N TYR A 82 20.05 -13.13 12.86
CA TYR A 82 20.33 -14.16 13.85
C TYR A 82 19.15 -14.21 14.86
N PRO A 83 18.74 -15.40 15.33
CA PRO A 83 17.58 -15.54 16.20
C PRO A 83 17.58 -14.57 17.38
N GLY A 84 16.55 -13.73 17.46
CA GLY A 84 16.40 -12.75 18.54
C GLY A 84 17.35 -11.54 18.48
N GLU A 85 18.05 -11.33 17.38
CA GLU A 85 18.94 -10.18 17.22
C GLU A 85 18.32 -9.08 16.35
N ALA A 86 18.47 -7.82 16.80
CA ALA A 86 17.96 -6.65 16.09
C ALA A 86 18.90 -6.25 14.95
N VAL A 87 18.40 -6.28 13.72
CA VAL A 87 19.14 -5.98 12.49
C VAL A 87 18.45 -4.88 11.71
N TRP A 88 19.20 -3.84 11.31
CA TRP A 88 18.73 -2.79 10.44
C TRP A 88 19.64 -2.62 9.22
N LEU A 89 19.05 -2.51 8.04
CA LEU A 89 19.66 -1.83 6.91
C LEU A 89 19.27 -0.35 7.02
N ASP A 90 20.25 0.56 7.09
CA ASP A 90 20.03 1.98 7.38
C ASP A 90 20.74 2.84 6.32
N GLY A 91 19.95 3.56 5.53
CA GLY A 91 20.44 4.41 4.44
C GLY A 91 20.98 5.77 4.88
N SER A 92 21.07 6.03 6.19
CA SER A 92 21.50 7.30 6.74
C SER A 92 22.83 7.22 7.50
N SER A 93 23.59 8.30 7.47
CA SER A 93 24.83 8.49 8.22
C SER A 93 24.67 9.56 9.29
N VAL A 94 25.50 9.46 10.35
CA VAL A 94 25.62 10.55 11.37
C VAL A 94 26.40 11.71 10.76
N VAL A 95 25.84 12.91 10.84
CA VAL A 95 26.44 14.14 10.33
C VAL A 95 26.97 15.00 11.47
N THR A 96 28.26 15.30 11.41
CA THR A 96 28.98 16.10 12.42
C THR A 96 29.74 17.25 11.77
N GLY A 97 30.41 18.09 12.53
CA GLY A 97 31.27 19.17 11.98
C GLY A 97 30.48 20.40 11.52
N TRP A 98 29.38 20.69 12.20
CA TRP A 98 28.52 21.83 11.91
C TRP A 98 29.18 23.18 12.32
N THR A 99 29.03 24.18 11.47
CA THR A 99 29.49 25.55 11.69
C THR A 99 28.31 26.50 11.72
N GLN A 100 28.26 27.40 12.72
CA GLN A 100 27.17 28.36 12.83
C GLN A 100 27.32 29.52 11.84
N HIS A 101 26.23 29.81 11.12
CA HIS A 101 26.07 30.94 10.20
C HIS A 101 24.77 31.70 10.54
N GLY A 102 24.90 32.76 11.34
CA GLY A 102 23.74 33.53 11.82
C GLY A 102 22.79 32.68 12.66
N SER A 103 21.56 32.45 12.18
CA SER A 103 20.54 31.61 12.82
C SER A 103 20.57 30.14 12.36
N THR A 104 21.39 29.79 11.37
CA THR A 104 21.49 28.45 10.80
C THR A 104 22.85 27.81 11.12
N TRP A 105 22.93 26.50 10.82
CA TRP A 105 24.15 25.71 10.96
C TRP A 105 24.40 24.99 9.64
N ILE A 106 25.65 24.98 9.18
CA ILE A 106 26.07 24.42 7.90
C ILE A 106 27.07 23.30 8.16
N HIS A 107 26.84 22.16 7.50
CA HIS A 107 27.81 21.09 7.30
C HIS A 107 28.28 21.13 5.84
N THR A 108 29.59 21.21 5.61
CA THR A 108 30.20 21.25 4.29
C THR A 108 30.76 19.90 3.85
N GLY A 109 30.78 19.62 2.56
CA GLY A 109 31.30 18.38 1.99
C GLY A 109 30.26 17.25 1.91
N TRP A 110 28.98 17.59 1.96
CA TRP A 110 27.90 16.64 1.73
C TRP A 110 27.68 16.45 0.23
N THR A 111 28.17 15.34 -0.31
CA THR A 111 28.18 15.08 -1.76
C THR A 111 27.09 14.11 -2.23
N ALA A 112 26.25 13.59 -1.31
CA ALA A 112 25.12 12.77 -1.68
C ALA A 112 24.10 13.58 -2.49
N GLN A 113 23.72 13.11 -3.67
CA GLN A 113 22.76 13.75 -4.55
C GLN A 113 21.81 12.71 -5.13
N PHE A 114 20.51 13.02 -5.16
CA PHE A 114 19.47 12.10 -5.57
C PHE A 114 18.62 12.66 -6.70
N ASN A 115 17.93 11.75 -7.40
CA ASN A 115 17.03 12.14 -8.46
C ASN A 115 15.69 12.63 -7.87
N SER A 116 15.33 13.88 -8.12
CA SER A 116 14.09 14.52 -7.68
C SER A 116 12.99 14.58 -8.77
N VAL A 117 13.13 13.82 -9.86
CA VAL A 117 12.10 13.80 -10.92
C VAL A 117 10.84 13.12 -10.38
N PRO A 118 9.69 13.83 -10.39
CA PRO A 118 8.48 13.36 -9.73
C PRO A 118 7.63 12.44 -10.62
N SER A 119 8.23 11.42 -11.22
CA SER A 119 7.50 10.43 -12.02
C SER A 119 8.26 9.13 -12.18
N TYR A 120 7.54 8.03 -12.37
CA TYR A 120 8.11 6.72 -12.65
C TYR A 120 8.87 6.64 -13.97
N THR A 121 8.48 7.43 -14.95
CA THR A 121 9.12 7.42 -16.28
C THR A 121 10.39 8.28 -16.35
N GLY A 122 10.74 8.98 -15.29
CA GLY A 122 11.86 9.91 -15.26
C GLY A 122 11.60 11.22 -16.02
N THR A 123 10.35 11.48 -16.42
CA THR A 123 9.93 12.72 -17.08
C THR A 123 8.92 13.46 -16.21
N VAL A 124 8.94 14.79 -16.23
CA VAL A 124 7.92 15.59 -15.56
C VAL A 124 6.61 15.46 -16.36
N SER A 125 5.58 14.87 -15.78
CA SER A 125 4.24 14.89 -16.36
C SER A 125 3.65 16.28 -16.21
N THR A 126 3.29 16.92 -17.32
CA THR A 126 2.58 18.20 -17.35
C THR A 126 1.08 18.02 -17.56
N ALA A 127 0.59 16.79 -17.65
CA ALA A 127 -0.83 16.52 -17.84
C ALA A 127 -1.62 16.90 -16.58
N PRO A 128 -2.67 17.73 -16.67
CA PRO A 128 -3.53 18.06 -15.54
C PRO A 128 -4.14 16.77 -14.95
N GLY A 129 -4.09 16.62 -13.62
CA GLY A 129 -4.62 15.46 -12.91
C GLY A 129 -3.66 14.27 -12.77
N TRP A 130 -2.46 14.32 -13.40
CA TRP A 130 -1.45 13.26 -13.30
C TRP A 130 -0.15 13.77 -12.65
N SER A 131 -0.20 14.85 -11.90
CA SER A 131 0.95 15.32 -11.13
C SER A 131 1.12 14.49 -9.86
N PHE A 132 2.32 13.96 -9.65
CA PHE A 132 2.70 13.33 -8.37
C PHE A 132 2.80 14.35 -7.24
N ILE A 133 3.14 15.59 -7.55
CA ILE A 133 3.42 16.63 -6.57
C ILE A 133 2.16 17.41 -6.22
N ASN A 134 1.84 17.42 -4.95
CA ASN A 134 0.89 18.33 -4.36
C ASN A 134 1.54 19.72 -4.24
N SER A 135 0.87 20.76 -4.76
CA SER A 135 1.40 22.13 -4.71
C SER A 135 1.60 22.69 -3.28
N ALA A 136 0.96 22.09 -2.29
CA ALA A 136 1.19 22.40 -0.88
C ALA A 136 2.47 21.74 -0.32
N HIS A 137 3.00 20.73 -1.01
CA HIS A 137 4.18 19.95 -0.64
C HIS A 137 5.17 19.88 -1.80
N PRO A 138 5.74 21.02 -2.24
CA PRO A 138 6.55 21.10 -3.46
C PRO A 138 7.87 20.31 -3.38
N MET A 139 8.32 19.97 -2.18
CA MET A 139 9.55 19.21 -1.94
C MET A 139 9.35 17.69 -1.93
N ALA A 140 8.11 17.19 -2.03
CA ALA A 140 7.79 15.77 -1.84
C ALA A 140 8.64 14.78 -2.67
N ALA A 141 9.06 15.14 -3.87
CA ALA A 141 9.91 14.28 -4.72
C ALA A 141 11.42 14.49 -4.52
N ASN A 142 11.83 15.38 -3.60
CA ASN A 142 13.24 15.52 -3.24
C ASN A 142 13.56 14.51 -2.14
N PRO A 143 14.37 13.46 -2.43
CA PRO A 143 14.47 12.33 -1.51
C PRO A 143 15.41 12.54 -0.33
N ASP A 144 16.02 13.71 -0.22
CA ASP A 144 16.86 14.04 0.93
C ASP A 144 16.05 14.02 2.21
N GLN A 145 16.59 13.38 3.23
CA GLN A 145 15.95 13.30 4.54
C GLN A 145 16.97 13.55 5.65
N MET A 146 16.53 14.22 6.72
CA MET A 146 17.36 14.45 7.92
C MET A 146 16.55 14.19 9.18
N TRP A 147 17.26 13.79 10.23
CA TRP A 147 16.70 13.56 11.57
C TRP A 147 17.56 14.24 12.64
N LEU A 148 16.87 14.84 13.62
CA LEU A 148 17.47 15.34 14.87
C LEU A 148 16.98 14.45 16.02
N ASP A 149 17.88 13.73 16.67
CA ASP A 149 17.55 12.77 17.74
C ASP A 149 16.44 11.78 17.34
N GLY A 150 16.47 11.33 16.08
CA GLY A 150 15.48 10.42 15.50
C GLY A 150 14.17 11.07 15.05
N SER A 151 13.96 12.35 15.27
CA SER A 151 12.79 13.08 14.75
C SER A 151 13.09 13.67 13.36
N PRO A 152 12.23 13.47 12.35
CA PRO A 152 12.47 13.99 11.00
C PRO A 152 12.45 15.52 10.98
N LEU A 153 13.32 16.11 10.17
CA LEU A 153 13.30 17.52 9.80
C LEU A 153 12.57 17.71 8.48
N VAL A 154 11.94 18.86 8.29
CA VAL A 154 11.23 19.20 7.06
C VAL A 154 12.20 19.78 6.04
N GLN A 155 12.22 19.25 4.82
CA GLN A 155 13.01 19.81 3.72
C GLN A 155 12.38 21.09 3.17
N VAL A 156 13.19 22.15 3.00
CA VAL A 156 12.78 23.39 2.36
C VAL A 156 13.54 23.63 1.04
N GLY A 157 13.02 24.53 0.21
CA GLY A 157 13.53 24.77 -1.15
C GLY A 157 14.78 25.63 -1.24
N SER A 158 15.19 26.31 -0.18
CA SER A 158 16.40 27.14 -0.19
C SER A 158 16.97 27.34 1.22
N ALA A 159 18.28 27.68 1.32
CA ALA A 159 18.91 27.99 2.59
C ALA A 159 18.29 29.20 3.32
N ALA A 160 17.67 30.13 2.59
CA ALA A 160 17.02 31.31 3.14
C ALA A 160 15.69 30.97 3.86
N ASP A 161 15.08 29.85 3.54
CA ASP A 161 13.81 29.38 4.11
C ASP A 161 14.02 28.53 5.38
N VAL A 162 15.26 28.16 5.70
CA VAL A 162 15.56 27.25 6.80
C VAL A 162 15.30 27.89 8.16
N GLY A 163 14.35 27.33 8.90
CA GLY A 163 14.02 27.64 10.29
C GLY A 163 14.20 26.44 11.24
N PRO A 164 13.84 26.58 12.52
CA PRO A 164 13.88 25.46 13.47
C PRO A 164 12.97 24.31 13.04
N GLY A 165 13.50 23.09 13.00
CA GLY A 165 12.79 21.89 12.52
C GLY A 165 12.93 21.66 11.01
N GLU A 166 13.71 22.49 10.32
CA GLU A 166 13.84 22.46 8.86
C GLU A 166 15.30 22.29 8.42
N PHE A 167 15.46 21.78 7.19
CA PHE A 167 16.77 21.65 6.54
C PHE A 167 16.69 21.94 5.05
N PHE A 168 17.86 22.24 4.47
CA PHE A 168 18.06 22.37 3.02
C PHE A 168 19.32 21.59 2.60
N ALA A 169 19.22 20.81 1.55
CA ALA A 169 20.35 20.15 0.90
C ALA A 169 20.79 21.00 -0.30
N ASP A 170 21.95 21.65 -0.17
CA ASP A 170 22.53 22.48 -1.22
C ASP A 170 23.48 21.66 -2.09
N TYR A 171 22.98 21.19 -3.22
CA TYR A 171 23.78 20.41 -4.19
C TYR A 171 24.82 21.24 -4.94
N ALA A 172 24.68 22.57 -4.97
CA ALA A 172 25.61 23.44 -5.67
C ALA A 172 26.90 23.67 -4.87
N ASP A 173 26.78 23.76 -3.56
CA ASP A 173 27.88 24.04 -2.64
C ASP A 173 28.30 22.79 -1.83
N ASP A 174 27.68 21.63 -2.07
CA ASP A 174 27.89 20.38 -1.32
C ASP A 174 27.67 20.58 0.20
N GLU A 175 26.53 21.19 0.57
CA GLU A 175 26.23 21.57 1.96
C GLU A 175 24.88 21.02 2.43
N LEU A 176 24.80 20.76 3.76
CA LEU A 176 23.53 20.65 4.47
C LEU A 176 23.36 21.86 5.39
N VAL A 177 22.19 22.48 5.35
CA VAL A 177 21.84 23.64 6.17
C VAL A 177 20.69 23.27 7.09
N ILE A 178 20.80 23.53 8.39
CA ILE A 178 19.74 23.28 9.39
C ILE A 178 19.46 24.51 10.25
N GLY A 179 18.22 24.63 10.74
CA GLY A 179 17.81 25.72 11.63
C GLY A 179 17.98 25.39 13.11
N ASN A 180 18.29 24.17 13.48
CA ASN A 180 18.46 23.73 14.86
C ASN A 180 19.93 23.83 15.31
N ASN A 181 20.16 24.14 16.57
CA ASN A 181 21.51 24.04 17.14
C ASN A 181 21.90 22.56 17.29
N PRO A 182 22.96 22.08 16.62
CA PRO A 182 23.35 20.66 16.64
C PRO A 182 24.08 20.25 17.94
N ALA A 183 24.37 21.18 18.83
CA ALA A 183 25.13 20.88 20.06
C ALA A 183 24.35 19.91 20.96
N SER A 184 24.98 18.80 21.30
CA SER A 184 24.40 17.71 22.14
C SER A 184 23.23 16.96 21.52
N HIS A 185 23.07 17.02 20.18
CA HIS A 185 22.09 16.28 19.40
C HIS A 185 22.77 15.37 18.41
N GLU A 186 22.14 14.22 18.13
CA GLU A 186 22.50 13.37 16.98
C GLU A 186 21.76 13.87 15.74
N LEU A 187 22.52 14.19 14.71
CA LEU A 187 22.00 14.51 13.39
C LEU A 187 22.36 13.39 12.41
N ARG A 188 21.37 12.93 11.70
CA ARG A 188 21.53 11.95 10.64
C ARG A 188 20.97 12.50 9.33
N ALA A 189 21.57 12.10 8.21
CA ALA A 189 21.03 12.37 6.87
C ALA A 189 21.12 11.13 6.01
N SER A 190 20.16 10.94 5.13
CA SER A 190 20.20 9.86 4.12
C SER A 190 21.28 10.14 3.10
N ASP A 191 22.13 9.15 2.83
CA ASP A 191 23.18 9.21 1.80
C ASP A 191 23.17 7.99 0.87
N LEU A 192 22.22 7.05 1.07
CA LEU A 192 21.98 5.90 0.20
C LEU A 192 20.53 5.89 -0.29
N GLY A 193 20.32 5.59 -1.60
CA GLY A 193 18.99 5.62 -2.20
C GLY A 193 18.21 4.31 -2.14
N VAL A 194 18.87 3.15 -2.10
CA VAL A 194 18.25 1.81 -2.12
C VAL A 194 19.00 0.87 -1.21
N ALA A 195 18.31 0.07 -0.42
CA ALA A 195 18.91 -0.94 0.46
C ALA A 195 19.34 -2.19 -0.33
N LEU A 196 18.37 -2.80 -1.01
CA LEU A 196 18.59 -4.02 -1.76
C LEU A 196 17.71 -4.07 -3.01
N THR A 197 18.33 -4.36 -4.15
CA THR A 197 17.63 -4.80 -5.37
C THR A 197 18.07 -6.22 -5.70
N SER A 198 17.11 -7.12 -5.91
CA SER A 198 17.37 -8.49 -6.35
C SER A 198 16.62 -8.80 -7.64
N TYR A 199 17.32 -9.38 -8.61
CA TYR A 199 16.77 -9.93 -9.85
C TYR A 199 16.76 -11.46 -9.87
N ALA A 200 17.26 -12.09 -8.80
CA ALA A 200 17.30 -13.53 -8.69
C ALA A 200 15.95 -14.08 -8.27
N PRO A 201 15.50 -15.21 -8.80
CA PRO A 201 14.31 -15.87 -8.29
C PRO A 201 14.58 -16.54 -6.93
N ASN A 202 13.51 -16.76 -6.16
CA ASN A 202 13.55 -17.47 -4.87
C ASN A 202 14.48 -16.80 -3.84
N VAL A 203 14.49 -15.49 -3.80
CA VAL A 203 15.12 -14.71 -2.72
C VAL A 203 14.14 -14.58 -1.56
N THR A 204 14.63 -14.77 -0.36
CA THR A 204 13.86 -14.55 0.87
C THR A 204 14.54 -13.52 1.74
N ILE A 205 13.83 -12.45 2.09
CA ILE A 205 14.27 -11.42 3.05
C ILE A 205 13.37 -11.52 4.28
N ARG A 206 13.95 -11.74 5.47
CA ARG A 206 13.14 -11.93 6.66
C ARG A 206 13.78 -11.50 7.98
N GLY A 207 12.96 -11.03 8.92
CA GLY A 207 13.35 -10.72 10.30
C GLY A 207 14.24 -9.50 10.46
N ILE A 208 14.27 -8.57 9.50
CA ILE A 208 15.11 -7.38 9.50
C ILE A 208 14.32 -6.10 9.31
N GLY A 209 14.91 -4.98 9.70
CA GLY A 209 14.42 -3.64 9.41
C GLY A 209 15.17 -2.98 8.25
N ILE A 210 14.48 -2.13 7.51
CA ILE A 210 15.00 -1.32 6.40
C ILE A 210 14.51 0.11 6.61
N ARG A 211 15.41 1.10 6.66
CA ARG A 211 15.00 2.47 6.95
C ARG A 211 15.90 3.54 6.36
N ARG A 212 15.31 4.74 6.21
CA ARG A 212 16.04 5.99 5.94
C ARG A 212 16.83 5.99 4.64
N TYR A 213 16.31 5.30 3.63
CA TYR A 213 16.86 5.36 2.28
C TYR A 213 16.23 6.52 1.50
N ALA A 214 17.07 7.35 0.88
CA ALA A 214 16.67 8.46 0.02
C ALA A 214 16.18 7.96 -1.36
N THR A 215 15.13 7.13 -1.35
CA THR A 215 14.57 6.53 -2.56
C THR A 215 13.95 7.58 -3.46
N ALA A 216 14.41 7.70 -4.71
CA ALA A 216 13.75 8.52 -5.70
C ALA A 216 12.46 7.86 -6.23
N VAL A 217 11.52 8.65 -6.74
CA VAL A 217 10.25 8.14 -7.29
C VAL A 217 10.48 7.05 -8.34
N ASN A 218 11.45 7.24 -9.24
CA ASN A 218 11.78 6.27 -10.30
C ASN A 218 12.59 5.05 -9.83
N GLN A 219 13.00 4.99 -8.57
CA GLN A 219 13.64 3.81 -7.99
C GLN A 219 12.63 2.79 -7.44
N PHE A 220 11.39 3.20 -7.22
CA PHE A 220 10.24 2.39 -6.81
C PHE A 220 10.27 1.81 -5.39
N GLY A 221 11.36 1.86 -4.64
CA GLY A 221 11.38 1.39 -3.26
C GLY A 221 12.78 1.15 -2.67
N ALA A 222 12.85 1.13 -1.34
CA ALA A 222 14.08 0.83 -0.60
C ALA A 222 14.46 -0.66 -0.70
N LEU A 223 13.49 -1.57 -0.61
CA LEU A 223 13.62 -2.99 -0.94
C LEU A 223 12.94 -3.25 -2.28
N ARG A 224 13.67 -3.86 -3.21
CA ARG A 224 13.16 -4.18 -4.55
C ARG A 224 13.41 -5.65 -4.85
N LEU A 225 12.35 -6.45 -4.95
CA LEU A 225 12.39 -7.84 -5.35
C LEU A 225 11.78 -7.96 -6.75
N LEU A 226 12.57 -8.43 -7.69
CA LEU A 226 12.25 -8.47 -9.12
C LEU A 226 12.44 -9.88 -9.70
N GLY A 227 12.54 -10.85 -8.84
CA GLY A 227 12.72 -12.25 -9.18
C GLY A 227 11.48 -13.08 -8.87
N LYS A 228 11.19 -14.04 -9.73
CA LYS A 228 10.06 -14.96 -9.53
C LYS A 228 10.14 -15.69 -8.18
N SER A 229 9.00 -15.80 -7.50
CA SER A 229 8.85 -16.53 -6.23
C SER A 229 9.73 -15.97 -5.10
N ASP A 230 9.96 -14.66 -5.10
CA ASP A 230 10.62 -13.98 -3.99
C ASP A 230 9.65 -13.85 -2.80
N ALA A 231 10.22 -13.77 -1.60
CA ALA A 231 9.45 -13.71 -0.36
C ALA A 231 9.98 -12.65 0.60
N VAL A 232 9.07 -11.91 1.21
CA VAL A 232 9.36 -10.97 2.31
C VAL A 232 8.54 -11.41 3.52
N SER A 233 9.19 -11.65 4.66
CA SER A 233 8.45 -11.99 5.88
C SER A 233 9.06 -11.39 7.14
N ASN A 234 8.22 -10.91 8.06
CA ASN A 234 8.65 -10.22 9.28
C ASN A 234 9.70 -9.13 9.01
N VAL A 235 9.44 -8.27 8.02
CA VAL A 235 10.29 -7.13 7.65
C VAL A 235 9.57 -5.84 8.02
N ILE A 236 10.29 -4.88 8.61
CA ILE A 236 9.81 -3.51 8.81
C ILE A 236 10.54 -2.60 7.83
N SER A 237 9.80 -1.96 6.90
CA SER A 237 10.34 -0.93 6.00
C SER A 237 9.73 0.42 6.36
N THR A 238 10.57 1.36 6.83
CA THR A 238 10.10 2.61 7.43
C THR A 238 10.99 3.81 7.12
N GLU A 239 10.42 5.02 7.19
CA GLU A 239 11.17 6.27 7.03
C GLU A 239 11.98 6.35 5.72
N ASN A 240 11.53 5.70 4.64
CA ASN A 240 12.15 5.83 3.33
C ASN A 240 11.50 6.98 2.56
N ALA A 241 12.27 7.69 1.75
CA ALA A 241 11.84 8.96 1.14
C ALA A 241 10.65 8.82 0.19
N THR A 242 10.45 7.67 -0.44
CA THR A 242 9.27 7.42 -1.30
C THR A 242 8.59 6.10 -0.94
N THR A 243 8.95 4.99 -1.54
CA THR A 243 8.28 3.70 -1.36
C THR A 243 9.12 2.76 -0.48
N GLY A 244 8.45 2.04 0.42
CA GLY A 244 9.10 1.09 1.32
C GLY A 244 9.54 -0.18 0.60
N VAL A 245 8.59 -0.90 -0.04
CA VAL A 245 8.82 -2.19 -0.71
C VAL A 245 8.24 -2.20 -2.12
N MET A 246 9.01 -2.68 -3.08
CA MET A 246 8.58 -2.91 -4.45
C MET A 246 8.75 -4.38 -4.84
N LEU A 247 7.69 -4.94 -5.39
CA LEU A 247 7.62 -6.27 -5.98
C LEU A 247 7.47 -6.15 -7.49
N GLY A 248 8.08 -7.05 -8.27
CA GLY A 248 8.08 -6.91 -9.71
C GLY A 248 8.13 -8.21 -10.49
N ALA A 249 7.74 -9.34 -9.90
CA ALA A 249 7.73 -10.62 -10.58
C ALA A 249 6.57 -11.52 -10.11
N VAL A 250 6.38 -12.65 -10.77
CA VAL A 250 5.27 -13.57 -10.49
C VAL A 250 5.52 -14.45 -9.26
N ASP A 251 4.44 -14.92 -8.63
CA ASP A 251 4.44 -15.85 -7.50
C ASP A 251 5.20 -15.32 -6.25
N GLU A 252 5.23 -14.00 -6.05
CA GLU A 252 5.85 -13.38 -4.88
C GLU A 252 4.94 -13.49 -3.64
N THR A 253 5.54 -13.46 -2.45
CA THR A 253 4.82 -13.54 -1.18
C THR A 253 5.25 -12.46 -0.19
N VAL A 254 4.27 -11.88 0.49
CA VAL A 254 4.45 -10.93 1.61
C VAL A 254 3.75 -11.53 2.81
N ASP A 255 4.49 -11.78 3.89
CA ASP A 255 3.97 -12.44 5.09
C ASP A 255 4.37 -11.66 6.34
N HIS A 256 3.39 -11.11 7.08
CA HIS A 256 3.60 -10.31 8.29
C HIS A 256 4.67 -9.22 8.10
N VAL A 257 4.46 -8.31 7.15
CA VAL A 257 5.36 -7.20 6.86
C VAL A 257 4.75 -5.89 7.37
N THR A 258 5.58 -4.99 7.87
CA THR A 258 5.19 -3.62 8.21
C THR A 258 5.84 -2.65 7.25
N VAL A 259 5.02 -1.83 6.59
CA VAL A 259 5.45 -0.69 5.78
C VAL A 259 4.84 0.57 6.37
N THR A 260 5.67 1.39 7.02
CA THR A 260 5.15 2.54 7.79
C THR A 260 5.97 3.78 7.59
N ALA A 261 5.34 4.95 7.69
CA ALA A 261 5.99 6.26 7.61
C ALA A 261 6.93 6.43 6.38
N ASN A 262 6.60 5.81 5.25
CA ASN A 262 7.32 6.05 4.00
C ASN A 262 6.77 7.30 3.30
N GLY A 263 7.61 8.02 2.58
CA GLY A 263 7.30 9.34 2.04
C GLY A 263 6.17 9.37 1.02
N MET A 264 5.94 8.30 0.27
CA MET A 264 4.91 8.23 -0.78
C MET A 264 3.99 7.02 -0.64
N LEU A 265 4.55 5.81 -0.52
CA LEU A 265 3.79 4.57 -0.62
C LEU A 265 4.43 3.47 0.23
N GLY A 266 3.62 2.66 0.92
CA GLY A 266 4.13 1.55 1.70
C GLY A 266 4.66 0.43 0.82
N LEU A 267 3.79 -0.20 0.03
CA LEU A 267 4.11 -1.33 -0.86
C LEU A 267 3.56 -1.10 -2.27
N THR A 268 4.34 -1.46 -3.28
CA THR A 268 3.87 -1.47 -4.68
C THR A 268 4.21 -2.78 -5.38
N GLY A 269 3.35 -3.19 -6.31
CA GLY A 269 3.58 -4.32 -7.19
C GLY A 269 3.01 -4.08 -8.59
N THR A 270 3.76 -4.47 -9.62
CA THR A 270 3.29 -4.43 -11.01
C THR A 270 3.77 -5.67 -11.74
N TYR A 271 2.85 -6.33 -12.46
CA TYR A 271 3.10 -7.62 -13.12
C TYR A 271 3.47 -8.75 -12.14
N VAL A 272 2.87 -8.71 -10.97
CA VAL A 272 3.11 -9.66 -9.87
C VAL A 272 2.05 -10.76 -9.84
N ASP A 273 1.84 -11.41 -10.97
CA ASP A 273 0.82 -12.46 -11.10
C ASP A 273 1.01 -13.55 -10.04
N GLY A 274 -0.07 -13.91 -9.35
CA GLY A 274 -0.03 -14.89 -8.27
C GLY A 274 0.49 -14.34 -6.93
N LEU A 275 0.57 -13.02 -6.76
CA LEU A 275 0.97 -12.39 -5.48
C LEU A 275 0.05 -12.80 -4.34
N VAL A 276 0.65 -13.17 -3.21
CA VAL A 276 -0.05 -13.37 -1.93
C VAL A 276 0.49 -12.39 -0.90
N VAL A 277 -0.40 -11.61 -0.31
CA VAL A 277 -0.13 -10.69 0.81
C VAL A 277 -0.96 -11.16 1.99
N ASP A 278 -0.31 -11.64 3.02
CA ASP A 278 -0.94 -12.10 4.27
C ASP A 278 -0.32 -11.35 5.46
N GLY A 279 -1.17 -10.71 6.26
CA GLY A 279 -0.73 -10.01 7.47
C GLY A 279 0.12 -8.75 7.22
N LEU A 280 -0.10 -8.01 6.14
CA LEU A 280 0.56 -6.71 5.92
C LEU A 280 0.00 -5.65 6.86
N LEU A 281 0.86 -4.87 7.52
CA LEU A 281 0.52 -3.60 8.15
C LEU A 281 1.10 -2.46 7.28
N ALA A 282 0.21 -1.70 6.64
CA ALA A 282 0.55 -0.49 5.90
C ALA A 282 0.00 0.73 6.64
N GLU A 283 0.85 1.45 7.38
CA GLU A 283 0.44 2.48 8.33
C GLU A 283 1.16 3.80 8.11
N GLY A 284 0.41 4.91 8.10
CA GLY A 284 0.97 6.26 8.13
C GLY A 284 1.88 6.61 6.95
N ASN A 285 1.68 6.02 5.78
CA ASN A 285 2.50 6.30 4.59
C ASN A 285 2.01 7.57 3.86
N ASN A 286 2.82 8.06 2.94
CA ASN A 286 2.73 9.35 2.25
C ASN A 286 3.00 10.52 3.20
N THR A 287 4.07 10.43 3.98
CA THR A 287 4.49 11.49 4.92
C THR A 287 4.98 12.76 4.21
N GLU A 288 5.46 12.65 2.97
CA GLU A 288 5.90 13.78 2.15
C GLU A 288 4.74 14.52 1.46
N GLY A 289 3.51 14.01 1.55
CA GLY A 289 2.33 14.67 1.05
C GLY A 289 2.24 14.71 -0.48
N PHE A 290 2.66 13.67 -1.18
CA PHE A 290 2.34 13.51 -2.60
C PHE A 290 0.83 13.55 -2.84
N ASN A 291 0.41 13.90 -4.06
CA ASN A 291 -0.98 13.80 -4.44
C ASN A 291 -1.51 12.38 -4.22
N LEU A 292 -2.77 12.28 -3.80
CA LEU A 292 -3.42 10.98 -3.55
C LEU A 292 -3.47 10.11 -4.82
N SER A 293 -3.53 10.74 -5.99
CA SER A 293 -3.47 10.15 -7.32
C SER A 293 -2.32 10.80 -8.10
N PRO A 294 -1.55 10.06 -8.91
CA PRO A 294 -1.83 8.71 -9.39
C PRO A 294 -1.30 7.58 -8.49
N VAL A 295 -0.52 7.88 -7.45
CA VAL A 295 0.07 6.84 -6.62
C VAL A 295 0.53 7.39 -5.27
N SER A 296 -0.12 7.00 -4.20
CA SER A 296 0.36 7.22 -2.83
C SER A 296 -0.52 6.42 -1.85
N GLY A 297 -0.09 6.26 -0.62
CA GLY A 297 -0.86 5.63 0.44
C GLY A 297 -0.28 4.30 0.94
N GLY A 298 -1.14 3.35 1.30
CA GLY A 298 -0.70 2.09 1.91
C GLY A 298 -0.11 1.11 0.90
N MET A 299 -0.90 0.70 -0.11
CA MET A 299 -0.50 -0.27 -1.13
C MET A 299 -1.09 0.08 -2.49
N LYS A 300 -0.31 -0.11 -3.57
CA LYS A 300 -0.82 -0.09 -4.95
C LYS A 300 -0.32 -1.29 -5.74
N ILE A 301 -1.26 -2.06 -6.31
CA ILE A 301 -1.01 -3.19 -7.21
C ILE A 301 -1.59 -2.87 -8.58
N ALA A 302 -0.81 -3.09 -9.64
CA ALA A 302 -1.24 -2.82 -11.02
C ALA A 302 -0.89 -3.96 -11.98
N ARG A 303 -1.68 -4.12 -13.04
CA ARG A 303 -1.43 -5.03 -14.17
C ARG A 303 -1.10 -6.46 -13.74
N THR A 304 -1.85 -6.98 -12.77
CA THR A 304 -1.56 -8.25 -12.07
C THR A 304 -2.73 -9.19 -12.17
N ARG A 305 -2.46 -10.48 -12.40
CA ARG A 305 -3.48 -11.52 -12.50
C ARG A 305 -3.36 -12.51 -11.34
N GLY A 306 -4.46 -12.70 -10.59
CA GLY A 306 -4.50 -13.59 -9.43
C GLY A 306 -3.74 -13.02 -8.23
N VAL A 307 -4.28 -11.98 -7.59
CA VAL A 307 -3.73 -11.42 -6.35
C VAL A 307 -4.62 -11.77 -5.17
N THR A 308 -4.01 -12.18 -4.05
CA THR A 308 -4.70 -12.39 -2.78
C THR A 308 -4.14 -11.42 -1.73
N VAL A 309 -5.04 -10.70 -1.04
CA VAL A 309 -4.70 -9.84 0.10
C VAL A 309 -5.60 -10.24 1.26
N GLU A 310 -5.00 -10.77 2.31
CA GLU A 310 -5.75 -11.28 3.45
C GLU A 310 -5.12 -10.87 4.79
N ASN A 311 -5.95 -10.84 5.86
CA ASN A 311 -5.54 -10.60 7.25
C ASN A 311 -4.67 -9.35 7.45
N SER A 312 -4.85 -8.31 6.62
CA SER A 312 -3.97 -7.15 6.55
C SER A 312 -4.65 -5.89 7.10
N GLN A 313 -3.84 -4.91 7.49
CA GLN A 313 -4.29 -3.59 7.92
C GLN A 313 -3.71 -2.50 7.03
N PHE A 314 -4.58 -1.59 6.59
CA PHE A 314 -4.24 -0.39 5.82
C PHE A 314 -4.82 0.80 6.58
N VAL A 315 -4.00 1.45 7.41
CA VAL A 315 -4.49 2.41 8.39
C VAL A 315 -3.71 3.72 8.39
N ASP A 316 -4.39 4.83 8.68
CA ASP A 316 -3.78 6.15 8.87
C ASP A 316 -2.92 6.66 7.70
N ASN A 317 -3.10 6.13 6.48
CA ASN A 317 -2.31 6.58 5.34
C ASN A 317 -2.84 7.92 4.79
N THR A 318 -1.93 8.83 4.44
CA THR A 318 -2.26 10.07 3.72
C THR A 318 -2.47 9.74 2.23
N GLY A 319 -3.44 8.89 1.93
CA GLY A 319 -3.75 8.36 0.61
C GLY A 319 -4.81 7.27 0.72
N PRO A 320 -5.08 6.50 -0.36
CA PRO A 320 -5.86 5.26 -0.28
C PRO A 320 -5.15 4.20 0.59
N GLY A 321 -5.93 3.40 1.32
CA GLY A 321 -5.40 2.26 2.05
C GLY A 321 -4.84 1.20 1.10
N ALA A 322 -5.67 0.66 0.22
CA ALA A 322 -5.29 -0.27 -0.83
C ALA A 322 -5.84 0.16 -2.19
N TRP A 323 -5.03 0.04 -3.24
CA TRP A 323 -5.44 0.40 -4.60
C TRP A 323 -5.04 -0.68 -5.59
N PHE A 324 -6.02 -1.26 -6.26
CA PHE A 324 -5.87 -2.18 -7.39
C PHE A 324 -6.26 -1.43 -8.65
N ASP A 325 -5.37 -1.38 -9.65
CA ASP A 325 -5.50 -0.47 -10.79
C ASP A 325 -4.90 -1.06 -12.07
N GLU A 326 -5.29 -0.51 -13.20
CA GLU A 326 -4.63 -0.80 -14.47
C GLU A 326 -4.61 -2.29 -14.84
N SER A 327 -5.78 -2.88 -15.08
CA SER A 327 -5.94 -4.28 -15.51
C SER A 327 -5.51 -5.32 -14.45
N VAL A 328 -5.97 -5.14 -13.21
CA VAL A 328 -5.91 -6.22 -12.23
C VAL A 328 -7.06 -7.20 -12.49
N TYR A 329 -6.74 -8.48 -12.61
CA TYR A 329 -7.69 -9.54 -12.90
C TYR A 329 -7.67 -10.63 -11.82
N ASN A 330 -8.86 -11.02 -11.34
CA ASN A 330 -9.04 -12.11 -10.37
C ASN A 330 -8.35 -11.82 -9.02
N ALA A 331 -8.80 -10.74 -8.36
CA ALA A 331 -8.35 -10.38 -7.02
C ALA A 331 -9.21 -11.06 -5.93
N THR A 332 -8.58 -11.44 -4.82
CA THR A 332 -9.24 -11.85 -3.58
C THR A 332 -8.78 -10.94 -2.44
N VAL A 333 -9.72 -10.19 -1.85
CA VAL A 333 -9.44 -9.23 -0.76
C VAL A 333 -10.33 -9.59 0.41
N VAL A 334 -9.77 -10.23 1.45
CA VAL A 334 -10.59 -10.88 2.47
C VAL A 334 -10.02 -10.72 3.88
N GLY A 335 -10.90 -10.43 4.86
CA GLY A 335 -10.52 -10.37 6.28
C GLY A 335 -9.55 -9.22 6.61
N ASN A 336 -9.60 -8.11 5.88
CA ASN A 336 -8.72 -6.96 6.10
C ASN A 336 -9.42 -5.84 6.87
N VAL A 337 -8.62 -4.97 7.49
CA VAL A 337 -9.04 -3.70 8.05
C VAL A 337 -8.48 -2.55 7.22
N MET A 338 -9.35 -1.63 6.80
CA MET A 338 -8.99 -0.44 6.03
C MET A 338 -9.59 0.79 6.72
N ALA A 339 -8.79 1.48 7.55
CA ALA A 339 -9.32 2.49 8.46
C ALA A 339 -8.52 3.79 8.48
N ASP A 340 -9.22 4.89 8.75
CA ASP A 340 -8.66 6.20 9.02
C ASP A 340 -7.72 6.75 7.92
N ASN A 341 -7.85 6.25 6.68
CA ASN A 341 -7.07 6.73 5.54
C ASN A 341 -7.66 8.06 5.02
N VAL A 342 -6.81 9.00 4.61
CA VAL A 342 -7.25 10.30 4.05
C VAL A 342 -7.95 10.11 2.70
N GLY A 343 -7.55 9.11 1.92
CA GLY A 343 -8.18 8.70 0.66
C GLY A 343 -9.31 7.70 0.86
N HIS A 344 -9.48 6.80 -0.12
CA HIS A 344 -10.40 5.67 -0.04
C HIS A 344 -9.84 4.57 0.88
N GLY A 345 -10.71 3.79 1.52
CA GLY A 345 -10.29 2.55 2.18
C GLY A 345 -9.67 1.61 1.14
N MET A 346 -10.40 1.34 0.06
CA MET A 346 -9.88 0.60 -1.11
C MET A 346 -10.44 1.16 -2.42
N SER A 347 -9.61 1.12 -3.48
CA SER A 347 -10.04 1.33 -4.86
C SER A 347 -9.76 0.09 -5.71
N TYR A 348 -10.73 -0.31 -6.54
CA TYR A 348 -10.61 -1.33 -7.59
C TYR A 348 -11.01 -0.69 -8.91
N GLU A 349 -10.04 -0.42 -9.79
CA GLU A 349 -10.21 0.54 -10.88
C GLU A 349 -9.70 -0.05 -12.20
N ILE A 350 -10.46 0.14 -13.31
CA ILE A 350 -10.17 -0.40 -14.65
C ILE A 350 -9.62 -1.83 -14.59
N SER A 351 -10.36 -2.69 -13.94
CA SER A 351 -9.94 -4.04 -13.54
C SER A 351 -11.12 -5.01 -13.69
N SER A 352 -10.91 -6.31 -13.48
CA SER A 352 -12.00 -7.29 -13.64
C SER A 352 -11.89 -8.44 -12.65
N THR A 353 -13.03 -9.00 -12.29
CA THR A 353 -13.15 -10.22 -11.49
C THR A 353 -12.48 -10.09 -10.12
N ALA A 354 -13.25 -9.73 -9.12
CA ALA A 354 -12.77 -9.69 -7.75
C ALA A 354 -13.75 -10.33 -6.76
N LEU A 355 -13.21 -10.88 -5.67
CA LEU A 355 -13.96 -11.20 -4.47
C LEU A 355 -13.45 -10.32 -3.31
N ILE A 356 -14.31 -9.44 -2.82
CA ILE A 356 -14.05 -8.50 -1.72
C ILE A 356 -14.98 -8.88 -0.57
N ALA A 357 -14.48 -9.58 0.44
CA ALA A 357 -15.35 -10.16 1.45
C ALA A 357 -14.76 -10.09 2.87
N ASP A 358 -15.63 -10.01 3.86
CA ASP A 358 -15.24 -10.08 5.28
C ASP A 358 -14.25 -8.99 5.71
N ASN A 359 -14.31 -7.81 5.08
CA ASN A 359 -13.45 -6.69 5.44
C ASN A 359 -14.18 -5.70 6.36
N VAL A 360 -13.43 -5.06 7.24
CA VAL A 360 -13.87 -3.91 8.03
C VAL A 360 -13.28 -2.64 7.43
N VAL A 361 -14.14 -1.71 7.01
CA VAL A 361 -13.73 -0.50 6.28
C VAL A 361 -14.35 0.72 6.94
N GLU A 362 -13.52 1.49 7.65
CA GLU A 362 -14.07 2.50 8.54
C GLU A 362 -13.30 3.83 8.53
N ASN A 363 -14.07 4.93 8.70
CA ASN A 363 -13.55 6.28 8.92
C ASN A 363 -12.61 6.81 7.82
N ASN A 364 -12.67 6.29 6.60
CA ASN A 364 -11.84 6.80 5.52
C ASN A 364 -12.41 8.14 4.99
N GLY A 365 -11.52 9.08 4.67
CA GLY A 365 -11.91 10.42 4.22
C GLY A 365 -12.57 10.43 2.83
N GLY A 366 -12.19 9.49 1.97
CA GLY A 366 -12.84 9.20 0.70
C GLY A 366 -13.96 8.15 0.83
N ASP A 367 -14.11 7.30 -0.18
CA ASP A 367 -15.05 6.18 -0.12
C ASP A 367 -14.47 5.04 0.70
N GLY A 368 -15.32 4.28 1.38
CA GLY A 368 -14.91 3.01 1.96
C GLY A 368 -14.41 2.09 0.85
N PHE A 369 -15.28 1.77 -0.11
CA PHE A 369 -14.91 1.11 -1.36
C PHE A 369 -15.23 1.98 -2.57
N LYS A 370 -14.28 2.11 -3.49
CA LYS A 370 -14.47 2.68 -4.81
C LYS A 370 -14.24 1.62 -5.88
N ILE A 371 -15.28 1.27 -6.62
CA ILE A 371 -15.24 0.38 -7.78
C ILE A 371 -15.46 1.23 -9.03
N ASN A 372 -14.47 1.27 -9.92
CA ASN A 372 -14.51 2.17 -11.08
C ASN A 372 -14.18 1.39 -12.36
N ASP A 373 -15.07 1.45 -13.36
CA ASP A 373 -14.90 0.77 -14.67
C ASP A 373 -14.45 -0.69 -14.53
N SER A 374 -15.02 -1.42 -13.58
CA SER A 374 -14.60 -2.79 -13.25
C SER A 374 -15.80 -3.73 -13.26
N ASP A 375 -15.61 -4.97 -13.74
CA ASP A 375 -16.67 -5.93 -13.90
C ASP A 375 -16.48 -7.21 -13.08
N HIS A 376 -17.57 -7.98 -12.89
CA HIS A 376 -17.57 -9.25 -12.16
C HIS A 376 -17.02 -9.11 -10.72
N VAL A 377 -17.26 -7.96 -10.07
CA VAL A 377 -16.83 -7.69 -8.70
C VAL A 377 -17.88 -8.18 -7.71
N ARG A 378 -17.48 -9.10 -6.85
CA ARG A 378 -18.35 -9.71 -5.82
C ARG A 378 -18.00 -9.12 -4.46
N ILE A 379 -18.88 -8.30 -3.89
CA ILE A 379 -18.68 -7.56 -2.63
C ILE A 379 -19.62 -8.14 -1.57
N TRP A 380 -19.08 -8.99 -0.69
CA TRP A 380 -19.88 -9.81 0.22
C TRP A 380 -19.45 -9.64 1.68
N ASN A 381 -20.42 -9.53 2.58
CA ASN A 381 -20.18 -9.61 4.03
C ASN A 381 -19.14 -8.62 4.56
N ASN A 382 -19.07 -7.41 4.03
CA ASN A 382 -18.19 -6.38 4.59
C ASN A 382 -18.96 -5.49 5.58
N THR A 383 -18.25 -4.95 6.57
CA THR A 383 -18.74 -3.90 7.47
C THR A 383 -18.09 -2.58 7.07
N ILE A 384 -18.90 -1.65 6.57
CA ILE A 384 -18.45 -0.39 5.96
C ILE A 384 -19.09 0.76 6.73
N THR A 385 -18.30 1.54 7.47
CA THR A 385 -18.84 2.51 8.42
C THR A 385 -18.03 3.79 8.50
N GLY A 386 -18.71 4.92 8.64
CA GLY A 386 -18.09 6.22 8.93
C GLY A 386 -17.26 6.85 7.82
N ASN A 387 -17.29 6.30 6.62
CA ASN A 387 -16.51 6.81 5.48
C ASN A 387 -17.12 8.07 4.86
N GLY A 388 -16.34 8.77 4.04
CA GLY A 388 -16.85 9.92 3.26
C GLY A 388 -18.07 9.54 2.41
N ARG A 389 -18.05 8.40 1.74
CA ARG A 389 -19.16 7.56 1.30
C ARG A 389 -18.83 6.13 1.63
N ASP A 390 -19.80 5.31 1.92
CA ASP A 390 -19.47 3.92 2.24
C ASP A 390 -19.05 3.14 0.99
N MET A 391 -19.80 3.26 -0.12
CA MET A 391 -19.47 2.58 -1.38
C MET A 391 -19.80 3.48 -2.59
N GLU A 392 -18.84 3.58 -3.50
CA GLU A 392 -18.99 4.18 -4.82
C GLU A 392 -18.76 3.12 -5.90
N ILE A 393 -19.72 2.94 -6.81
CA ILE A 393 -19.62 2.12 -8.03
C ILE A 393 -19.85 3.04 -9.22
N VAL A 394 -18.81 3.32 -9.99
CA VAL A 394 -18.87 4.36 -11.02
C VAL A 394 -18.23 3.94 -12.33
N GLU A 395 -18.86 4.40 -13.38
CA GLU A 395 -18.42 4.24 -14.76
C GLU A 395 -17.89 5.57 -15.30
N ASP A 396 -16.86 5.56 -16.13
CA ASP A 396 -16.40 6.75 -16.86
C ASP A 396 -16.22 6.47 -18.38
N LEU A 397 -15.36 7.18 -19.08
CA LEU A 397 -15.19 7.05 -20.52
C LEU A 397 -14.12 6.02 -20.93
N ARG A 398 -13.33 5.49 -19.98
CA ARG A 398 -12.27 4.53 -20.28
C ARG A 398 -12.87 3.20 -20.70
N ARG A 399 -12.23 2.52 -21.68
CA ARG A 399 -12.68 1.22 -22.18
C ARG A 399 -11.49 0.34 -22.53
N GLY A 400 -11.51 -0.89 -22.09
CA GLY A 400 -10.47 -1.87 -22.39
C GLY A 400 -10.22 -2.12 -23.88
N ALA A 401 -11.22 -1.87 -24.73
CA ALA A 401 -11.07 -1.93 -26.19
C ALA A 401 -10.36 -0.71 -26.80
N ASN A 402 -10.25 0.40 -26.06
CA ASN A 402 -9.56 1.61 -26.51
C ASN A 402 -8.08 1.57 -26.09
N LEU A 403 -7.23 1.05 -26.95
CA LEU A 403 -5.80 0.90 -26.66
C LEU A 403 -5.04 2.25 -26.49
N SER A 404 -5.70 3.38 -26.66
CA SER A 404 -5.13 4.70 -26.35
C SER A 404 -5.27 5.08 -24.88
N ASP A 405 -6.19 4.44 -24.15
CA ASP A 405 -6.34 4.65 -22.72
C ASP A 405 -5.16 4.02 -21.98
N PRO A 406 -4.57 4.68 -20.99
CA PRO A 406 -3.49 4.09 -20.21
C PRO A 406 -4.02 3.00 -19.27
N GLY A 407 -3.18 2.05 -18.88
CA GLY A 407 -3.52 1.03 -17.89
C GLY A 407 -3.56 -0.41 -18.42
N HIS A 408 -3.46 -0.62 -19.73
CA HIS A 408 -3.42 -1.97 -20.31
C HIS A 408 -2.21 -2.78 -19.82
N ASN A 409 -2.43 -4.07 -19.61
CA ASN A 409 -1.34 -4.99 -19.30
C ASN A 409 -0.67 -5.47 -20.60
N PRO A 410 0.57 -5.06 -20.93
CA PRO A 410 1.23 -5.45 -22.16
C PRO A 410 1.68 -6.92 -22.18
N HIS A 411 1.58 -7.64 -21.07
CA HIS A 411 1.97 -9.06 -20.99
C HIS A 411 0.85 -9.99 -21.43
N VAL A 412 -0.35 -9.48 -21.74
CA VAL A 412 -1.47 -10.22 -22.31
C VAL A 412 -1.84 -9.71 -23.69
N ALA A 413 -2.53 -10.53 -24.48
CA ALA A 413 -2.98 -10.12 -25.81
C ALA A 413 -3.97 -8.94 -25.71
N GLN A 414 -3.81 -7.93 -26.55
CA GLN A 414 -4.62 -6.73 -26.56
C GLN A 414 -5.47 -6.61 -27.84
N PRO A 415 -6.74 -6.11 -27.75
CA PRO A 415 -7.46 -5.83 -26.51
C PRO A 415 -7.73 -7.10 -25.71
N ASP A 416 -7.62 -7.03 -24.38
CA ASP A 416 -7.93 -8.17 -23.50
C ASP A 416 -9.45 -8.27 -23.31
N PRO A 417 -10.10 -9.37 -23.78
CA PRO A 417 -11.54 -9.52 -23.63
C PRO A 417 -11.97 -9.78 -22.19
N THR A 418 -11.05 -10.09 -21.28
CA THR A 418 -11.33 -10.29 -19.86
C THR A 418 -11.26 -8.99 -19.05
N GLU A 419 -10.88 -7.88 -19.67
CA GLU A 419 -10.72 -6.57 -19.07
C GLU A 419 -11.48 -5.52 -19.90
N PRO A 420 -12.83 -5.54 -19.91
CA PRO A 420 -13.62 -4.64 -20.74
C PRO A 420 -13.61 -3.19 -20.25
N TRP A 421 -13.27 -2.97 -18.97
CA TRP A 421 -13.34 -1.69 -18.27
C TRP A 421 -14.74 -1.07 -18.37
N ILE A 422 -15.72 -1.85 -18.00
CA ILE A 422 -17.12 -1.46 -17.94
C ILE A 422 -17.78 -2.22 -16.79
N ILE A 423 -18.54 -1.53 -15.96
CA ILE A 423 -19.26 -2.16 -14.87
C ILE A 423 -20.35 -3.07 -15.43
N GLN A 424 -20.28 -4.34 -15.09
CA GLN A 424 -21.30 -5.34 -15.40
C GLN A 424 -21.14 -6.59 -14.53
N ASN A 425 -22.25 -7.26 -14.24
CA ASN A 425 -22.28 -8.50 -13.46
C ASN A 425 -21.66 -8.36 -12.06
N ASP A 426 -21.77 -7.21 -11.45
CA ASP A 426 -21.29 -6.98 -10.08
C ASP A 426 -22.36 -7.35 -9.06
N SER A 427 -21.92 -7.82 -7.88
CA SER A 427 -22.83 -8.16 -6.78
C SER A 427 -22.43 -7.50 -5.46
N VAL A 428 -23.41 -6.91 -4.78
CA VAL A 428 -23.25 -6.22 -3.48
C VAL A 428 -24.18 -6.90 -2.49
N MET A 429 -23.63 -7.82 -1.70
CA MET A 429 -24.44 -8.76 -0.91
C MET A 429 -24.03 -8.80 0.55
N ASN A 430 -25.01 -8.82 1.44
CA ASN A 430 -24.81 -9.05 2.87
C ASN A 430 -23.87 -8.04 3.56
N ASN A 431 -23.70 -6.83 3.00
CA ASN A 431 -22.87 -5.83 3.63
C ASN A 431 -23.65 -5.00 4.65
N VAL A 432 -22.96 -4.52 5.68
CA VAL A 432 -23.46 -3.49 6.61
C VAL A 432 -22.93 -2.15 6.14
N PHE A 433 -23.83 -1.21 5.88
CA PHE A 433 -23.54 0.18 5.57
C PHE A 433 -23.93 1.09 6.70
N SER A 434 -23.00 1.86 7.24
CA SER A 434 -23.28 2.81 8.32
C SER A 434 -22.49 4.12 8.08
N PRO A 435 -23.08 5.09 7.41
CA PRO A 435 -22.36 6.25 6.88
C PRO A 435 -21.87 7.18 7.98
N ALA A 436 -20.87 7.98 7.64
CA ALA A 436 -20.64 9.26 8.29
C ALA A 436 -21.88 10.16 8.11
N ALA A 437 -22.06 11.11 9.01
CA ALA A 437 -23.24 11.99 8.97
C ALA A 437 -23.34 12.72 7.61
N ASN A 438 -24.52 12.66 6.99
CA ASN A 438 -24.87 13.35 5.74
C ASN A 438 -24.17 12.85 4.46
N THR A 439 -23.74 11.60 4.41
CA THR A 439 -23.14 10.98 3.23
C THR A 439 -24.00 9.84 2.66
N TYR A 440 -23.70 9.40 1.44
CA TYR A 440 -24.36 8.28 0.81
C TYR A 440 -23.74 6.95 1.27
N GLN A 441 -24.60 5.94 1.45
CA GLN A 441 -24.19 4.58 1.77
C GLN A 441 -23.82 3.78 0.51
N LEU A 442 -24.62 3.93 -0.54
CA LEU A 442 -24.36 3.35 -1.84
C LEU A 442 -24.55 4.42 -2.93
N TYR A 443 -23.54 4.63 -3.71
CA TYR A 443 -23.53 5.58 -4.82
C TYR A 443 -23.21 4.84 -6.12
N VAL A 444 -24.19 4.67 -6.99
CA VAL A 444 -24.04 4.05 -8.31
C VAL A 444 -24.32 5.09 -9.37
N ASN A 445 -23.35 5.37 -10.24
CA ASN A 445 -23.50 6.37 -11.28
C ASN A 445 -22.58 6.11 -12.49
N ASP A 446 -22.93 6.73 -13.61
CA ASP A 446 -22.07 6.80 -14.79
C ASP A 446 -21.71 8.28 -15.05
N TYR A 447 -20.45 8.63 -14.84
CA TYR A 447 -19.92 9.97 -15.10
C TYR A 447 -19.85 10.30 -16.60
N SER A 448 -19.78 9.27 -17.45
CA SER A 448 -19.89 9.41 -18.91
C SER A 448 -21.30 9.73 -19.37
N LYS A 449 -22.31 9.50 -18.52
CA LYS A 449 -23.74 9.68 -18.77
C LYS A 449 -24.31 8.81 -19.89
N GLN A 450 -23.67 7.72 -20.22
CA GLN A 450 -24.10 6.79 -21.27
C GLN A 450 -25.06 5.74 -20.73
N TYR A 451 -24.85 5.29 -19.49
CA TYR A 451 -25.60 4.19 -18.88
C TYR A 451 -26.41 4.64 -17.67
N THR A 452 -27.57 4.03 -17.49
CA THR A 452 -28.27 4.07 -16.20
C THR A 452 -27.71 2.97 -15.30
N ALA A 453 -27.86 3.11 -13.98
CA ALA A 453 -27.46 2.07 -13.04
C ALA A 453 -28.17 0.72 -13.31
N ASP A 454 -29.40 0.76 -13.84
CA ASP A 454 -30.12 -0.45 -14.26
C ASP A 454 -29.45 -1.17 -15.48
N GLN A 455 -28.64 -0.45 -16.26
CA GLN A 455 -27.90 -0.99 -17.42
C GLN A 455 -26.50 -1.48 -17.05
N LEU A 456 -26.01 -1.16 -15.86
CA LEU A 456 -24.71 -1.63 -15.37
C LEU A 456 -24.77 -3.03 -14.78
N ASP A 457 -25.96 -3.68 -14.79
CA ASP A 457 -26.17 -5.07 -14.40
C ASP A 457 -25.61 -5.42 -13.00
N LEU A 458 -26.02 -4.61 -12.00
CA LEU A 458 -25.69 -4.85 -10.60
C LEU A 458 -26.78 -5.67 -9.92
N ASP A 459 -26.35 -6.58 -9.04
CA ASP A 459 -27.23 -7.31 -8.11
C ASP A 459 -26.95 -6.85 -6.67
N VAL A 460 -27.95 -6.22 -6.05
CA VAL A 460 -27.84 -5.65 -4.68
C VAL A 460 -28.88 -6.28 -3.78
N ASP A 461 -28.47 -7.18 -2.88
CA ASP A 461 -29.42 -7.87 -1.98
C ASP A 461 -28.81 -8.22 -0.61
N GLY A 462 -29.66 -8.44 0.38
CA GLY A 462 -29.28 -8.87 1.73
C GLY A 462 -28.51 -7.84 2.55
N ASN A 463 -28.36 -6.59 2.07
CA ASN A 463 -27.59 -5.58 2.77
C ASN A 463 -28.38 -4.91 3.89
N GLN A 464 -27.68 -4.50 4.95
CA GLN A 464 -28.22 -3.69 6.04
C GLN A 464 -27.76 -2.25 5.90
N PHE A 465 -28.73 -1.33 5.81
CA PHE A 465 -28.49 0.10 5.76
C PHE A 465 -28.82 0.71 7.12
N VAL A 466 -27.78 1.06 7.89
CA VAL A 466 -27.95 1.71 9.18
C VAL A 466 -28.32 3.17 8.99
N ARG A 467 -29.45 3.61 9.55
CA ARG A 467 -29.96 4.95 9.30
C ARG A 467 -29.69 5.90 10.45
N GLY A 468 -28.95 6.96 10.19
CA GLY A 468 -28.69 8.04 11.14
C GLY A 468 -29.48 9.33 10.87
N THR A 469 -29.97 9.55 9.64
CA THR A 469 -30.59 10.80 9.19
C THR A 469 -31.71 10.55 8.17
N SER A 470 -32.45 11.62 7.79
CA SER A 470 -33.43 11.59 6.70
C SER A 470 -32.79 11.88 5.31
N THR A 471 -31.48 11.99 5.24
CA THR A 471 -30.74 12.20 3.99
C THR A 471 -30.90 10.98 3.07
N PRO A 472 -30.96 11.15 1.74
CA PRO A 472 -30.91 10.02 0.82
C PRO A 472 -29.67 9.15 1.09
N MET A 473 -29.88 7.84 1.20
CA MET A 473 -28.82 6.88 1.48
C MET A 473 -28.27 6.22 0.23
N ILE A 474 -29.10 6.11 -0.83
CA ILE A 474 -28.70 5.49 -2.09
C ILE A 474 -28.91 6.49 -3.23
N VAL A 475 -27.89 6.63 -4.06
CA VAL A 475 -27.92 7.30 -5.36
C VAL A 475 -27.90 6.25 -6.45
N TRP A 476 -28.86 6.31 -7.38
CA TRP A 476 -28.99 5.35 -8.47
C TRP A 476 -29.03 6.09 -9.81
N GLY A 477 -27.95 6.04 -10.55
CA GLY A 477 -27.70 6.80 -11.77
C GLY A 477 -28.75 6.56 -12.87
N GLN A 478 -29.05 7.61 -13.62
CA GLN A 478 -30.03 7.56 -14.72
C GLN A 478 -29.41 8.11 -16.01
N GLY A 479 -28.12 7.85 -16.22
CA GLY A 479 -27.37 8.34 -17.38
C GLY A 479 -27.36 9.87 -17.43
N ALA A 480 -27.88 10.45 -18.52
CA ALA A 480 -27.95 11.90 -18.68
C ALA A 480 -29.05 12.57 -17.83
N ALA A 481 -29.98 11.79 -17.24
CA ALA A 481 -31.03 12.32 -16.37
C ALA A 481 -30.54 12.45 -14.92
N ASN A 482 -31.30 13.16 -14.08
CA ASN A 482 -31.01 13.24 -12.65
C ASN A 482 -31.13 11.84 -12.02
N PRO A 483 -30.23 11.46 -11.12
CA PRO A 483 -30.28 10.17 -10.46
C PRO A 483 -31.55 10.02 -9.61
N LYS A 484 -32.00 8.79 -9.43
CA LYS A 484 -32.99 8.45 -8.39
C LYS A 484 -32.30 8.49 -7.03
N LEU A 485 -32.96 9.05 -6.04
CA LEU A 485 -32.48 9.15 -4.66
C LEU A 485 -33.43 8.38 -3.74
N PHE A 486 -32.90 7.45 -2.97
CA PHE A 486 -33.68 6.63 -2.05
C PHE A 486 -33.30 6.92 -0.61
N THR A 487 -34.32 7.03 0.25
CA THR A 487 -34.18 7.28 1.67
C THR A 487 -34.48 6.03 2.52
N THR A 488 -34.91 4.94 1.90
CA THR A 488 -35.20 3.64 2.56
C THR A 488 -34.85 2.47 1.65
N ALA A 489 -34.45 1.34 2.21
CA ALA A 489 -34.25 0.10 1.49
C ALA A 489 -35.52 -0.35 0.75
N ALA A 490 -36.70 -0.25 1.39
CA ALA A 490 -37.96 -0.60 0.76
C ALA A 490 -38.29 0.28 -0.47
N ALA A 491 -37.97 1.59 -0.44
CA ALA A 491 -38.14 2.47 -1.59
C ALA A 491 -37.15 2.11 -2.71
N PHE A 492 -35.92 1.77 -2.35
CA PHE A 492 -34.90 1.31 -3.30
C PHE A 492 -35.33 0.04 -4.04
N VAL A 493 -35.70 -0.99 -3.30
CA VAL A 493 -36.22 -2.28 -3.84
C VAL A 493 -37.41 -2.03 -4.78
N SER A 494 -38.41 -1.25 -4.32
CA SER A 494 -39.59 -0.96 -5.12
C SER A 494 -39.30 -0.13 -6.39
N GLY A 495 -38.31 0.75 -6.32
CA GLY A 495 -37.99 1.70 -7.40
C GLY A 495 -37.01 1.15 -8.45
N THR A 496 -36.27 0.08 -8.14
CA THR A 496 -35.22 -0.51 -9.00
C THR A 496 -35.46 -1.98 -9.32
N GLY A 497 -36.24 -2.71 -8.52
CA GLY A 497 -36.40 -4.15 -8.65
C GLY A 497 -35.24 -4.95 -8.05
N GLN A 498 -34.32 -4.32 -7.32
CA GLN A 498 -33.24 -4.99 -6.60
C GLN A 498 -33.78 -5.92 -5.48
N GLY A 499 -32.90 -6.74 -4.93
CA GLY A 499 -33.28 -7.83 -4.02
C GLY A 499 -34.06 -7.39 -2.78
N SER A 500 -35.02 -8.19 -2.36
CA SER A 500 -35.98 -7.86 -1.29
C SER A 500 -35.44 -8.10 0.12
N ALA A 501 -34.24 -8.71 0.27
CA ALA A 501 -33.61 -8.91 1.56
C ALA A 501 -32.80 -7.67 2.05
N ASN A 502 -32.72 -6.60 1.25
CA ASN A 502 -32.19 -5.31 1.70
C ASN A 502 -33.08 -4.68 2.77
N VAL A 503 -32.51 -4.26 3.90
CA VAL A 503 -33.27 -3.75 5.04
C VAL A 503 -32.66 -2.48 5.64
N ASP A 504 -33.55 -1.61 6.18
CA ASP A 504 -33.12 -0.49 7.04
C ASP A 504 -32.94 -0.96 8.48
N VAL A 505 -31.87 -0.50 9.13
CA VAL A 505 -31.57 -0.74 10.54
C VAL A 505 -31.51 0.60 11.27
N SER A 506 -32.07 0.70 12.47
CA SER A 506 -32.02 1.93 13.25
C SER A 506 -30.63 2.18 13.82
N ALA A 507 -30.18 3.43 13.85
CA ALA A 507 -28.91 3.81 14.45
C ALA A 507 -28.82 3.34 15.91
N GLY A 508 -27.69 2.73 16.27
CA GLY A 508 -27.45 2.19 17.60
C GLY A 508 -27.96 0.75 17.81
N GLN A 509 -28.56 0.12 16.82
CA GLN A 509 -28.81 -1.32 16.82
C GLN A 509 -27.63 -2.01 16.11
N THR A 510 -26.74 -2.63 16.87
CA THR A 510 -25.79 -3.61 16.35
C THR A 510 -26.57 -4.87 15.98
N GLN A 511 -26.41 -5.35 14.77
CA GLN A 511 -27.03 -6.57 14.22
C GLN A 511 -28.39 -6.92 14.85
N ALA A 512 -29.45 -6.38 14.27
CA ALA A 512 -30.77 -6.81 14.67
C ALA A 512 -30.90 -8.29 14.33
N SER A 513 -31.60 -9.04 15.19
CA SER A 513 -32.30 -10.27 14.86
C SER A 513 -33.37 -10.01 13.79
N GLY A 514 -32.95 -9.49 12.64
CA GLY A 514 -33.69 -9.23 11.41
C GLY A 514 -33.46 -10.34 10.40
N PRO A 515 -34.08 -10.31 9.23
CA PRO A 515 -33.88 -11.31 8.22
C PRO A 515 -32.37 -11.44 7.97
N GLU A 516 -31.89 -12.61 8.25
CA GLU A 516 -30.54 -13.03 7.96
C GLU A 516 -30.34 -12.84 6.46
N GLY A 517 -29.28 -12.20 6.02
CA GLY A 517 -29.06 -11.85 4.61
C GLY A 517 -29.31 -13.01 3.61
N VAL A 518 -28.81 -12.92 2.43
CA VAL A 518 -28.87 -14.03 1.47
C VAL A 518 -27.86 -15.12 1.82
N ALA A 519 -28.17 -16.37 1.45
CA ALA A 519 -27.30 -17.50 1.74
C ALA A 519 -25.94 -17.38 1.02
N LEU A 520 -24.85 -17.61 1.74
CA LEU A 520 -23.50 -17.59 1.19
C LEU A 520 -23.36 -18.64 0.08
N PRO A 521 -22.85 -18.28 -1.11
CA PRO A 521 -22.38 -19.23 -2.09
C PRO A 521 -21.29 -20.16 -1.52
N ALA A 522 -21.21 -21.37 -2.04
CA ALA A 522 -20.32 -22.40 -1.49
C ALA A 522 -18.84 -22.00 -1.49
N ASP A 523 -18.39 -21.30 -2.53
CA ASP A 523 -17.01 -20.81 -2.65
C ASP A 523 -16.68 -19.72 -1.64
N ILE A 524 -17.59 -18.77 -1.42
CA ILE A 524 -17.43 -17.73 -0.39
C ILE A 524 -17.48 -18.36 1.00
N ALA A 525 -18.46 -19.23 1.27
CA ALA A 525 -18.56 -19.92 2.55
C ALA A 525 -17.27 -20.71 2.87
N GLN A 526 -16.72 -21.42 1.89
CA GLN A 526 -15.46 -22.13 2.04
C GLN A 526 -14.29 -21.17 2.36
N LEU A 527 -14.18 -20.05 1.64
CA LEU A 527 -13.14 -19.06 1.85
C LEU A 527 -13.21 -18.46 3.26
N LEU A 528 -14.42 -18.15 3.73
CA LEU A 528 -14.67 -17.57 5.06
C LEU A 528 -14.69 -18.62 6.19
N GLY A 529 -14.45 -19.89 5.89
CA GLY A 529 -14.50 -20.96 6.88
C GLY A 529 -15.91 -21.21 7.46
N GLN A 530 -16.94 -20.82 6.73
CA GLN A 530 -18.34 -20.92 7.15
C GLN A 530 -19.03 -22.14 6.52
N PRO A 531 -20.08 -22.70 7.16
CA PRO A 531 -20.94 -23.69 6.50
C PRO A 531 -21.60 -23.13 5.24
N ALA A 532 -21.74 -23.97 4.22
CA ALA A 532 -22.47 -23.58 3.00
C ALA A 532 -23.92 -23.19 3.33
N GLY A 533 -24.39 -22.08 2.75
CA GLY A 533 -25.73 -21.56 3.00
C GLY A 533 -25.88 -20.77 4.31
N THR A 534 -24.79 -20.46 5.01
CA THR A 534 -24.79 -19.51 6.14
C THR A 534 -25.44 -18.20 5.68
N GLN A 535 -26.33 -17.66 6.51
CA GLN A 535 -26.91 -16.35 6.33
C GLN A 535 -26.35 -15.43 7.42
N HIS A 536 -25.53 -14.47 7.03
CA HIS A 536 -24.90 -13.49 7.90
C HIS A 536 -24.76 -12.17 7.15
N VAL A 537 -24.77 -11.05 7.85
CA VAL A 537 -24.60 -9.72 7.27
C VAL A 537 -23.48 -8.99 7.99
N GLY A 538 -22.59 -8.38 7.24
CA GLY A 538 -21.36 -7.76 7.75
C GLY A 538 -20.20 -8.75 7.87
N ALA A 539 -19.06 -8.27 8.30
CA ALA A 539 -17.86 -9.08 8.56
C ALA A 539 -18.08 -10.02 9.74
N PHE A 540 -17.41 -11.18 9.73
CA PHE A 540 -17.53 -12.22 10.76
C PHE A 540 -16.71 -11.93 12.02
#